data_fa9ffe3f3630f6c83fff4b563fdb666e
#
_entry.id   fa9ffe3f3630f6c83fff4b563fdb666e
#
_cell.length_a   1.000
_cell.length_b   1.000
_cell.length_c   1.000
_cell.angle_alpha   90.00
_cell.angle_beta   90.00
_cell.angle_gamma   90.00
#
_symmetry.space_group_name_H-M   'P 1'
#
loop_
_entity.id
_entity.type
_entity.pdbx_description
1 polymer ?
#
loop_
_entity_poly.entity_id
_entity_poly.type
_entity_poly.pdbx_seq_one_letter_code
_entity_poly.pdbx_strand_id
1 'polypeptide(L)'
;MRKLNIFLIILFFTNTLISQNLIGAWERIQKNESGVKEKQIVIFSSNGYQSISIFNAENGNFIYTNGGTWKLNGDYLTEKVEFDTGNSERVGSEVTFKIIIKKNSLAVAGEKKWKRVDDGKPGKLEGAWLMQGRFRDGIKQLRNTDRPRKTMKILSGKRFQWIAYNTETKKFMGTGGGTYTTIDGKYTENIEFFSRDDSKSG
;
A
#
# COMPACT_ATOMS: atom_id res chain seq x y z
N MET A 1 26.10 -3.43 36.50
CA MET A 1 26.14 -3.11 35.05
C MET A 1 25.40 -4.13 34.17
N ARG A 2 25.12 -5.35 34.65
CA ARG A 2 24.41 -6.38 33.85
C ARG A 2 22.88 -6.13 33.63
N LYS A 3 22.24 -5.37 34.54
CA LYS A 3 20.78 -5.08 34.47
C LYS A 3 20.40 -3.99 33.45
N LEU A 4 21.31 -3.07 33.09
CA LEU A 4 21.04 -1.99 32.16
C LEU A 4 20.96 -2.47 30.71
N ASN A 5 21.77 -3.50 30.36
CA ASN A 5 21.77 -4.05 29.00
C ASN A 5 20.50 -4.85 28.64
N ILE A 6 19.84 -5.47 29.64
CA ILE A 6 18.59 -6.22 29.45
C ILE A 6 17.42 -5.26 29.15
N PHE A 7 17.42 -4.08 29.77
CA PHE A 7 16.37 -3.08 29.53
C PHE A 7 16.45 -2.44 28.14
N LEU A 8 17.66 -2.26 27.61
CA LEU A 8 17.86 -1.72 26.25
C LEU A 8 17.40 -2.70 25.16
N ILE A 9 17.59 -4.00 25.37
CA ILE A 9 17.15 -5.05 24.45
C ILE A 9 15.63 -5.15 24.39
N ILE A 10 14.92 -4.98 25.52
CA ILE A 10 13.45 -5.02 25.57
C ILE A 10 12.81 -3.83 24.82
N LEU A 11 13.41 -2.64 24.87
CA LEU A 11 12.92 -1.47 24.10
C LEU A 11 13.04 -1.64 22.58
N PHE A 12 14.06 -2.33 22.10
CA PHE A 12 14.22 -2.64 20.67
C PHE A 12 13.18 -3.66 20.18
N PHE A 13 12.81 -4.63 20.99
CA PHE A 13 11.83 -5.66 20.64
C PHE A 13 10.38 -5.13 20.57
N THR A 14 10.02 -4.13 21.35
CA THR A 14 8.65 -3.59 21.34
C THR A 14 8.32 -2.83 20.06
N ASN A 15 9.25 -2.09 19.48
CA ASN A 15 9.04 -1.35 18.25
C ASN A 15 8.88 -2.26 17.03
N THR A 16 9.58 -3.38 16.98
CA THR A 16 9.45 -4.37 15.88
C THR A 16 8.11 -5.08 15.90
N LEU A 17 7.56 -5.41 17.07
CA LEU A 17 6.26 -6.07 17.22
C LEU A 17 5.09 -5.17 16.79
N ILE A 18 5.14 -3.87 17.07
CA ILE A 18 4.10 -2.91 16.66
C ILE A 18 4.13 -2.72 15.14
N SER A 19 5.32 -2.58 14.56
CA SER A 19 5.49 -2.47 13.11
C SER A 19 4.94 -3.69 12.35
N GLN A 20 5.22 -4.90 12.84
CA GLN A 20 4.68 -6.15 12.25
C GLN A 20 3.15 -6.21 12.29
N ASN A 21 2.51 -5.60 13.30
CA ASN A 21 1.06 -5.57 13.39
C ASN A 21 0.41 -4.63 12.37
N LEU A 22 1.14 -3.68 11.76
CA LEU A 22 0.61 -2.79 10.72
C LEU A 22 0.62 -3.44 9.33
N ILE A 23 1.62 -4.31 9.07
CA ILE A 23 1.80 -4.99 7.79
C ILE A 23 0.55 -5.78 7.40
N GLY A 24 0.20 -5.72 6.12
CA GLY A 24 -0.98 -6.35 5.55
C GLY A 24 -1.94 -5.34 4.92
N ALA A 25 -3.17 -5.77 4.68
CA ALA A 25 -4.19 -4.94 4.09
C ALA A 25 -5.31 -4.60 5.06
N TRP A 26 -5.83 -3.39 4.91
CA TRP A 26 -6.92 -2.85 5.71
C TRP A 26 -7.97 -2.23 4.80
N GLU A 27 -9.23 -2.41 5.17
CA GLU A 27 -10.39 -1.98 4.41
C GLU A 27 -11.31 -1.09 5.25
N ARG A 28 -11.90 -0.08 4.60
CA ARG A 28 -13.09 0.57 5.12
C ARG A 28 -14.04 0.90 3.96
N ILE A 29 -15.33 0.90 4.26
CA ILE A 29 -16.38 1.34 3.34
C ILE A 29 -17.08 2.53 3.97
N GLN A 30 -17.23 3.59 3.20
CA GLN A 30 -17.96 4.79 3.62
C GLN A 30 -18.81 5.32 2.47
N LYS A 31 -19.81 6.14 2.79
CA LYS A 31 -20.51 6.95 1.80
C LYS A 31 -19.86 8.31 1.71
N ASN A 32 -19.65 8.79 0.50
CA ASN A 32 -19.24 10.18 0.27
C ASN A 32 -20.46 11.13 0.40
N GLU A 33 -20.22 12.43 0.20
CA GLU A 33 -21.26 13.46 0.30
C GLU A 33 -22.40 13.27 -0.70
N SER A 34 -22.14 12.66 -1.85
CA SER A 34 -23.13 12.34 -2.89
C SER A 34 -23.85 11.00 -2.63
N GLY A 35 -23.57 10.33 -1.50
CA GLY A 35 -24.19 9.05 -1.13
C GLY A 35 -23.57 7.81 -1.81
N VAL A 36 -22.57 7.97 -2.65
CA VAL A 36 -21.84 6.87 -3.31
C VAL A 36 -21.04 6.09 -2.26
N LYS A 37 -21.17 4.77 -2.28
CA LYS A 37 -20.35 3.90 -1.44
C LYS A 37 -18.94 3.80 -2.01
N GLU A 38 -17.96 4.24 -1.24
CA GLU A 38 -16.55 4.15 -1.54
C GLU A 38 -15.91 3.02 -0.76
N LYS A 39 -15.20 2.14 -1.47
CA LYS A 39 -14.31 1.16 -0.88
C LYS A 39 -12.91 1.71 -0.85
N GLN A 40 -12.31 1.69 0.32
CA GLN A 40 -10.95 2.18 0.57
C GLN A 40 -10.09 1.01 1.04
N ILE A 41 -8.98 0.78 0.38
CA ILE A 41 -8.01 -0.26 0.72
C ILE A 41 -6.66 0.41 0.96
N VAL A 42 -6.02 0.12 2.09
CA VAL A 42 -4.62 0.45 2.31
C VAL A 42 -3.80 -0.82 2.48
N ILE A 43 -2.65 -0.88 1.82
CA ILE A 43 -1.69 -1.98 1.92
C ILE A 43 -0.40 -1.43 2.53
N PHE A 44 0.06 -2.05 3.61
CA PHE A 44 1.38 -1.81 4.20
C PHE A 44 2.25 -3.03 3.93
N SER A 45 3.35 -2.85 3.23
CA SER A 45 4.31 -3.91 2.94
C SER A 45 5.44 -3.96 3.97
N SER A 46 6.04 -5.14 4.16
CA SER A 46 7.15 -5.37 5.10
C SER A 46 8.42 -4.59 4.74
N ASN A 47 8.61 -4.26 3.47
CA ASN A 47 9.74 -3.48 2.99
C ASN A 47 9.51 -1.96 2.96
N GLY A 48 8.54 -1.47 3.77
CA GLY A 48 8.40 -0.06 4.08
C GLY A 48 7.68 0.78 3.04
N TYR A 49 6.87 0.18 2.16
CA TYR A 49 5.99 0.89 1.25
C TYR A 49 4.52 0.75 1.67
N GLN A 50 3.73 1.78 1.39
CA GLN A 50 2.27 1.74 1.52
C GLN A 50 1.59 2.33 0.30
N SER A 51 0.35 1.91 0.06
CA SER A 51 -0.54 2.54 -0.89
C SER A 51 -1.96 2.50 -0.40
N ILE A 52 -2.71 3.58 -0.61
CA ILE A 52 -4.17 3.60 -0.46
C ILE A 52 -4.80 3.68 -1.84
N SER A 53 -5.89 2.96 -2.04
CA SER A 53 -6.78 3.09 -3.20
C SER A 53 -8.21 3.31 -2.75
N ILE A 54 -8.91 4.20 -3.44
CA ILE A 54 -10.33 4.50 -3.23
C ILE A 54 -11.05 4.32 -4.56
N PHE A 55 -12.13 3.56 -4.55
CA PHE A 55 -12.93 3.27 -5.73
C PHE A 55 -14.40 3.03 -5.34
N ASN A 56 -15.30 3.19 -6.29
CA ASN A 56 -16.71 2.91 -6.09
C ASN A 56 -16.90 1.42 -5.75
N ALA A 57 -17.57 1.14 -4.63
CA ALA A 57 -17.74 -0.22 -4.11
C ALA A 57 -18.66 -1.10 -4.96
N GLU A 58 -19.49 -0.51 -5.85
CA GLU A 58 -20.49 -1.20 -6.62
C GLU A 58 -20.02 -1.53 -8.05
N ASN A 59 -19.25 -0.60 -8.69
CA ASN A 59 -18.84 -0.75 -10.09
C ASN A 59 -17.32 -0.68 -10.30
N GLY A 60 -16.51 -0.49 -9.25
CA GLY A 60 -15.05 -0.46 -9.34
C GLY A 60 -14.45 0.82 -9.93
N ASN A 61 -15.28 1.84 -10.25
CA ASN A 61 -14.76 3.10 -10.81
C ASN A 61 -13.74 3.72 -9.88
N PHE A 62 -12.53 3.93 -10.41
CA PHE A 62 -11.42 4.51 -9.69
C PHE A 62 -11.70 5.95 -9.27
N ILE A 63 -11.39 6.29 -8.01
CA ILE A 63 -11.59 7.64 -7.47
C ILE A 63 -10.26 8.28 -7.09
N TYR A 64 -9.41 7.58 -6.31
CA TYR A 64 -8.23 8.21 -5.74
C TYR A 64 -7.17 7.17 -5.35
N THR A 65 -5.90 7.58 -5.41
CA THR A 65 -4.80 6.83 -4.79
C THR A 65 -3.68 7.76 -4.36
N ASN A 66 -3.05 7.43 -3.25
CA ASN A 66 -1.75 7.96 -2.85
C ASN A 66 -0.89 6.86 -2.24
N GLY A 67 0.38 7.20 -2.00
CA GLY A 67 1.28 6.30 -1.30
C GLY A 67 2.74 6.68 -1.45
N GLY A 68 3.58 5.86 -0.86
CA GLY A 68 5.02 6.05 -0.83
C GLY A 68 5.66 5.16 0.21
N THR A 69 6.78 5.62 0.79
CA THR A 69 7.42 4.90 1.89
C THR A 69 6.80 5.27 3.23
N TRP A 70 6.85 4.34 4.19
CA TRP A 70 6.39 4.59 5.54
C TRP A 70 7.38 4.14 6.60
N LYS A 71 7.32 4.80 7.76
CA LYS A 71 8.02 4.43 8.98
C LYS A 71 7.09 4.56 10.17
N LEU A 72 7.22 3.66 11.13
CA LEU A 72 6.46 3.70 12.38
C LEU A 72 7.41 3.89 13.57
N ASN A 73 7.12 4.91 14.38
CA ASN A 73 7.81 5.19 15.63
C ASN A 73 6.79 5.32 16.76
N GLY A 74 6.70 4.30 17.61
CA GLY A 74 5.60 4.19 18.59
C GLY A 74 4.25 4.19 17.87
N ASP A 75 3.37 5.13 18.23
CA ASP A 75 2.05 5.32 17.63
C ASP A 75 2.05 6.32 16.45
N TYR A 76 3.21 6.79 16.02
CA TYR A 76 3.31 7.79 14.95
C TYR A 76 3.80 7.15 13.65
N LEU A 77 2.93 7.19 12.64
CA LEU A 77 3.23 6.78 11.27
C LEU A 77 3.67 7.99 10.48
N THR A 78 4.87 7.94 9.91
CA THR A 78 5.37 8.94 8.96
C THR A 78 5.35 8.34 7.56
N GLU A 79 4.65 8.99 6.66
CA GLU A 79 4.60 8.69 5.24
C GLU A 79 5.44 9.70 4.48
N LYS A 80 6.33 9.23 3.57
CA LYS A 80 6.92 10.05 2.52
C LYS A 80 6.19 9.79 1.22
N VAL A 81 5.47 10.80 0.75
CA VAL A 81 4.57 10.69 -0.42
C VAL A 81 5.38 10.59 -1.71
N GLU A 82 5.19 9.52 -2.49
CA GLU A 82 5.80 9.34 -3.82
C GLU A 82 4.80 9.56 -4.96
N PHE A 83 3.51 9.42 -4.71
CA PHE A 83 2.42 9.70 -5.66
C PHE A 83 1.15 10.08 -4.92
N ASP A 84 0.36 11.00 -5.51
CA ASP A 84 -0.93 11.44 -5.00
C ASP A 84 -1.78 11.97 -6.16
N THR A 85 -2.95 11.37 -6.41
CA THR A 85 -3.82 11.76 -7.52
C THR A 85 -4.72 12.96 -7.20
N GLY A 86 -4.94 13.25 -5.91
CA GLY A 86 -5.75 14.38 -5.46
C GLY A 86 -4.95 15.67 -5.28
N ASN A 87 -3.65 15.54 -4.95
CA ASN A 87 -2.78 16.69 -4.76
C ASN A 87 -1.31 16.34 -5.07
N SER A 88 -0.89 16.60 -6.31
CA SER A 88 0.49 16.33 -6.77
C SER A 88 1.56 17.10 -6.02
N GLU A 89 1.22 18.27 -5.39
CA GLU A 89 2.17 19.05 -4.61
C GLU A 89 2.64 18.36 -3.33
N ARG A 90 1.88 17.37 -2.84
CA ARG A 90 2.29 16.53 -1.72
C ARG A 90 3.44 15.58 -2.06
N VAL A 91 3.68 15.30 -3.35
CA VAL A 91 4.77 14.40 -3.76
C VAL A 91 6.13 14.97 -3.32
N GLY A 92 6.88 14.16 -2.56
CA GLY A 92 8.14 14.50 -1.92
C GLY A 92 8.01 14.99 -0.48
N SER A 93 6.81 15.34 0.00
CA SER A 93 6.58 15.75 1.39
C SER A 93 6.53 14.55 2.34
N GLU A 94 6.76 14.82 3.62
CA GLU A 94 6.54 13.88 4.72
C GLU A 94 5.33 14.31 5.54
N VAL A 95 4.47 13.35 5.87
CA VAL A 95 3.28 13.56 6.71
C VAL A 95 3.33 12.59 7.86
N THR A 96 3.20 13.10 9.10
CA THR A 96 3.18 12.28 10.30
C THR A 96 1.82 12.36 10.98
N PHE A 97 1.24 11.23 11.34
CA PHE A 97 -0.03 11.17 12.03
C PHE A 97 -0.06 10.02 13.05
N LYS A 98 -0.88 10.21 14.08
CA LYS A 98 -1.05 9.20 15.11
C LYS A 98 -1.96 8.08 14.63
N ILE A 99 -1.58 6.83 14.90
CA ILE A 99 -2.39 5.65 14.62
C ILE A 99 -2.64 4.85 15.90
N ILE A 100 -3.73 4.09 15.89
CA ILE A 100 -4.04 3.11 16.94
C ILE A 100 -4.30 1.78 16.25
N ILE A 101 -3.41 0.81 16.52
CA ILE A 101 -3.51 -0.53 15.95
C ILE A 101 -4.08 -1.47 17.02
N LYS A 102 -5.15 -2.19 16.65
CA LYS A 102 -5.66 -3.35 17.39
C LYS A 102 -5.63 -4.54 16.46
N LYS A 103 -5.73 -5.77 16.98
CA LYS A 103 -5.63 -7.01 16.21
C LYS A 103 -6.35 -6.97 14.85
N ASN A 104 -7.58 -6.44 14.80
CA ASN A 104 -8.42 -6.42 13.60
C ASN A 104 -8.90 -5.02 13.22
N SER A 105 -8.35 -3.95 13.80
CA SER A 105 -8.73 -2.58 13.47
C SER A 105 -7.55 -1.62 13.53
N LEU A 106 -7.54 -0.67 12.60
CA LEU A 106 -6.61 0.45 12.52
C LEU A 106 -7.43 1.73 12.57
N ALA A 107 -7.07 2.68 13.43
CA ALA A 107 -7.59 4.04 13.42
C ALA A 107 -6.45 5.01 13.11
N VAL A 108 -6.72 5.99 12.26
CA VAL A 108 -5.77 6.99 11.81
C VAL A 108 -6.30 8.36 12.23
N ALA A 109 -5.52 9.15 12.98
CA ALA A 109 -5.82 10.53 13.38
C ALA A 109 -7.25 10.74 13.95
N GLY A 110 -7.79 9.73 14.67
CA GLY A 110 -9.14 9.78 15.24
C GLY A 110 -10.29 9.50 14.26
N GLU A 111 -9.99 9.20 13.01
CA GLU A 111 -10.98 8.86 11.99
C GLU A 111 -11.63 7.47 12.20
N LYS A 112 -12.65 7.18 11.35
CA LYS A 112 -13.33 5.87 11.34
C LYS A 112 -12.34 4.72 11.20
N LYS A 113 -12.60 3.66 11.95
CA LYS A 113 -11.74 2.47 12.00
C LYS A 113 -11.73 1.72 10.68
N TRP A 114 -10.53 1.31 10.28
CA TRP A 114 -10.29 0.36 9.21
C TRP A 114 -10.37 -1.06 9.78
N LYS A 115 -10.90 -1.99 9.02
CA LYS A 115 -10.94 -3.42 9.34
C LYS A 115 -9.77 -4.13 8.65
N ARG A 116 -9.13 -5.05 9.35
CA ARG A 116 -8.09 -5.89 8.77
C ARG A 116 -8.68 -6.84 7.73
N VAL A 117 -8.07 -6.89 6.55
CA VAL A 117 -8.40 -7.83 5.46
C VAL A 117 -7.47 -9.04 5.53
N ASP A 118 -6.18 -8.80 5.74
CA ASP A 118 -5.17 -9.83 5.98
C ASP A 118 -4.02 -9.26 6.84
N ASP A 119 -3.16 -10.16 7.31
CA ASP A 119 -2.03 -9.81 8.19
C ASP A 119 -0.68 -9.86 7.45
N GLY A 120 -0.69 -9.86 6.13
CA GLY A 120 0.49 -10.04 5.30
C GLY A 120 0.97 -11.50 5.19
N LYS A 121 0.31 -12.45 5.87
CA LYS A 121 0.68 -13.86 5.87
C LYS A 121 -0.38 -14.73 5.18
N PRO A 122 -0.01 -15.81 4.57
CA PRO A 122 1.30 -16.30 4.16
C PRO A 122 1.68 -15.81 2.75
N GLY A 123 1.67 -14.52 2.49
CA GLY A 123 1.95 -13.96 1.18
C GLY A 123 3.37 -14.27 0.70
N LYS A 124 3.58 -15.30 -0.09
CA LYS A 124 4.88 -15.58 -0.75
C LYS A 124 5.35 -14.43 -1.63
N LEU A 125 4.43 -13.57 -2.06
CA LEU A 125 4.68 -12.39 -2.88
C LEU A 125 4.49 -11.09 -2.11
N GLU A 126 4.27 -11.16 -0.78
CA GLU A 126 4.15 -9.95 0.06
C GLU A 126 5.37 -9.05 -0.13
N GLY A 127 5.12 -7.73 -0.25
CA GLY A 127 6.16 -6.73 -0.45
C GLY A 127 5.81 -5.73 -1.53
N ALA A 128 6.69 -4.75 -1.71
CA ALA A 128 6.64 -3.80 -2.82
C ALA A 128 7.74 -4.13 -3.82
N TRP A 129 7.36 -4.29 -5.08
CA TRP A 129 8.21 -4.74 -6.17
C TRP A 129 8.30 -3.68 -7.25
N LEU A 130 9.50 -3.21 -7.56
CA LEU A 130 9.73 -2.31 -8.69
C LEU A 130 9.93 -3.11 -9.98
N MET A 131 9.27 -2.68 -11.05
CA MET A 131 9.44 -3.26 -12.36
C MET A 131 10.84 -2.99 -12.91
N GLN A 132 11.71 -3.99 -12.84
CA GLN A 132 13.09 -3.91 -13.28
C GLN A 132 13.27 -4.12 -14.80
N GLY A 133 12.27 -4.66 -15.47
CA GLY A 133 12.38 -4.92 -16.91
C GLY A 133 11.20 -5.71 -17.46
N ARG A 134 11.32 -6.09 -18.72
CA ARG A 134 10.37 -6.96 -19.43
C ARG A 134 11.11 -7.83 -20.44
N PHE A 135 10.49 -8.94 -20.81
CA PHE A 135 10.87 -9.69 -22.01
C PHE A 135 10.04 -9.17 -23.20
N ARG A 136 10.68 -8.89 -24.29
CA ARG A 136 10.06 -8.58 -25.57
C ARG A 136 10.79 -9.35 -26.66
N ASP A 137 10.06 -10.13 -27.45
CA ASP A 137 10.59 -10.96 -28.51
C ASP A 137 11.78 -11.85 -28.05
N GLY A 138 11.65 -12.45 -26.84
CA GLY A 138 12.68 -13.28 -26.22
C GLY A 138 13.86 -12.50 -25.61
N ILE A 139 13.93 -11.18 -25.79
CA ILE A 139 15.02 -10.33 -25.31
C ILE A 139 14.64 -9.66 -24.00
N LYS A 140 15.49 -9.82 -22.97
CA LYS A 140 15.35 -9.13 -21.68
C LYS A 140 15.72 -7.65 -21.84
N GLN A 141 14.75 -6.76 -21.66
CA GLN A 141 14.93 -5.31 -21.62
C GLN A 141 14.91 -4.83 -20.18
N LEU A 142 16.08 -4.43 -19.65
CA LEU A 142 16.19 -3.91 -18.29
C LEU A 142 15.85 -2.42 -18.23
N ARG A 143 15.36 -1.98 -17.06
CA ARG A 143 15.15 -0.59 -16.70
C ARG A 143 16.05 -0.23 -15.53
N ASN A 144 16.56 0.99 -15.52
CA ASN A 144 17.16 1.55 -14.33
C ASN A 144 16.04 1.93 -13.34
N THR A 145 16.00 1.26 -12.18
CA THR A 145 15.00 1.48 -11.10
C THR A 145 15.30 2.73 -10.27
N ASP A 146 16.47 3.34 -10.39
CA ASP A 146 16.83 4.58 -9.68
C ASP A 146 16.25 5.83 -10.35
N ARG A 147 15.70 5.67 -11.56
CA ARG A 147 15.02 6.77 -12.26
C ARG A 147 13.77 7.22 -11.53
N PRO A 148 13.40 8.53 -11.60
CA PRO A 148 12.19 9.06 -10.99
C PRO A 148 10.90 8.38 -11.45
N ARG A 149 10.86 7.91 -12.73
CA ARG A 149 9.72 7.15 -13.25
C ARG A 149 9.75 5.72 -12.75
N LYS A 150 8.75 5.35 -11.98
CA LYS A 150 8.59 4.03 -11.37
C LYS A 150 7.33 3.33 -11.83
N THR A 151 7.37 2.02 -11.86
CA THR A 151 6.19 1.16 -11.90
C THR A 151 6.37 0.16 -10.79
N MET A 152 5.50 0.22 -9.80
CA MET A 152 5.56 -0.60 -8.59
C MET A 152 4.34 -1.49 -8.52
N LYS A 153 4.50 -2.70 -7.96
CA LYS A 153 3.39 -3.54 -7.51
C LYS A 153 3.58 -3.79 -6.03
N ILE A 154 2.62 -3.38 -5.20
CA ILE A 154 2.58 -3.65 -3.78
C ILE A 154 1.58 -4.78 -3.52
N LEU A 155 1.98 -5.76 -2.71
CA LEU A 155 1.18 -6.92 -2.37
C LEU A 155 1.15 -7.12 -0.85
N SER A 156 -0.02 -7.48 -0.33
CA SER A 156 -0.18 -8.06 1.01
C SER A 156 -0.41 -9.58 0.90
N GLY A 157 -0.99 -10.23 1.89
CA GLY A 157 -1.33 -11.66 1.81
C GLY A 157 -2.42 -12.01 0.79
N LYS A 158 -3.31 -11.04 0.47
CA LYS A 158 -4.49 -11.27 -0.41
C LYS A 158 -4.77 -10.14 -1.38
N ARG A 159 -4.22 -8.95 -1.13
CA ARG A 159 -4.49 -7.74 -1.91
C ARG A 159 -3.28 -7.33 -2.69
N PHE A 160 -3.50 -6.70 -3.85
CA PHE A 160 -2.44 -6.07 -4.61
C PHE A 160 -2.90 -4.73 -5.17
N GLN A 161 -1.92 -3.89 -5.46
CA GLN A 161 -2.09 -2.69 -6.28
C GLN A 161 -0.83 -2.49 -7.11
N TRP A 162 -0.95 -2.22 -8.41
CA TRP A 162 0.15 -1.71 -9.21
C TRP A 162 -0.03 -0.21 -9.45
N ILE A 163 1.08 0.53 -9.47
CA ILE A 163 1.09 1.97 -9.62
C ILE A 163 2.22 2.37 -10.56
N ALA A 164 1.93 3.26 -11.52
CA ALA A 164 2.91 3.91 -12.37
C ALA A 164 2.93 5.42 -12.11
N TYR A 165 4.09 5.97 -11.78
CA TYR A 165 4.25 7.36 -11.38
C TYR A 165 5.67 7.88 -11.66
N ASN A 166 5.87 9.20 -11.51
CA ASN A 166 7.16 9.85 -11.61
C ASN A 166 7.32 10.83 -10.44
N THR A 167 8.33 10.63 -9.59
CA THR A 167 8.55 11.43 -8.38
C THR A 167 9.15 12.81 -8.67
N GLU A 168 9.84 13.00 -9.79
CA GLU A 168 10.42 14.29 -10.19
C GLU A 168 9.36 15.20 -10.82
N THR A 169 8.62 14.69 -11.80
CA THR A 169 7.55 15.47 -12.45
C THR A 169 6.24 15.41 -11.69
N LYS A 170 6.18 14.72 -10.54
CA LYS A 170 4.99 14.49 -9.71
C LYS A 170 3.79 13.88 -10.46
N LYS A 171 4.04 13.29 -11.62
CA LYS A 171 3.00 12.82 -12.53
C LYS A 171 2.55 11.41 -12.18
N PHE A 172 1.27 11.25 -11.90
CA PHE A 172 0.60 9.96 -11.87
C PHE A 172 0.31 9.47 -13.31
N MET A 173 0.50 8.16 -13.58
CA MET A 173 0.35 7.57 -14.92
C MET A 173 -0.67 6.45 -15.01
N GLY A 174 -1.06 5.87 -13.87
CA GLY A 174 -2.08 4.85 -13.80
C GLY A 174 -1.91 3.89 -12.64
N THR A 175 -3.00 3.25 -12.26
CA THR A 175 -3.07 2.22 -11.23
C THR A 175 -4.19 1.23 -11.53
N GLY A 176 -4.09 0.07 -10.92
CA GLY A 176 -5.14 -0.92 -10.82
C GLY A 176 -4.85 -1.87 -9.67
N GLY A 177 -5.85 -2.55 -9.18
CA GLY A 177 -5.68 -3.43 -8.06
C GLY A 177 -6.91 -4.27 -7.76
N GLY A 178 -6.78 -5.11 -6.75
CA GLY A 178 -7.82 -6.03 -6.35
C GLY A 178 -7.30 -7.11 -5.42
N THR A 179 -7.79 -8.32 -5.61
CA THR A 179 -7.34 -9.51 -4.89
C THR A 179 -6.48 -10.41 -5.76
N TYR A 180 -5.67 -11.25 -5.14
CA TYR A 180 -4.90 -12.27 -5.87
C TYR A 180 -4.83 -13.59 -5.10
N THR A 181 -4.50 -14.64 -5.84
CA THR A 181 -4.21 -15.97 -5.29
C THR A 181 -2.92 -16.52 -5.88
N THR A 182 -2.24 -17.37 -5.12
CA THR A 182 -1.11 -18.19 -5.59
C THR A 182 -1.38 -19.64 -5.27
N ILE A 183 -1.88 -20.39 -6.25
CA ILE A 183 -2.25 -21.80 -6.09
C ILE A 183 -1.45 -22.60 -7.13
N ASP A 184 -0.77 -23.65 -6.70
CA ASP A 184 0.02 -24.57 -7.56
C ASP A 184 0.98 -23.84 -8.50
N GLY A 185 1.67 -22.81 -7.97
CA GLY A 185 2.60 -21.98 -8.75
C GLY A 185 1.95 -21.00 -9.71
N LYS A 186 0.62 -20.97 -9.80
CA LYS A 186 -0.12 -20.02 -10.63
C LYS A 186 -0.51 -18.79 -9.84
N TYR A 187 -0.10 -17.62 -10.33
CA TYR A 187 -0.54 -16.31 -9.85
C TYR A 187 -1.77 -15.86 -10.62
N THR A 188 -2.86 -15.53 -9.94
CA THR A 188 -4.12 -15.07 -10.54
C THR A 188 -4.57 -13.80 -9.87
N GLU A 189 -4.83 -12.75 -10.66
CA GLU A 189 -5.38 -11.47 -10.21
C GLU A 189 -6.88 -11.40 -10.51
N ASN A 190 -7.64 -10.87 -9.54
CA ASN A 190 -9.01 -10.42 -9.72
C ASN A 190 -9.01 -8.89 -9.59
N ILE A 191 -9.24 -8.19 -10.70
CA ILE A 191 -9.17 -6.73 -10.77
C ILE A 191 -10.47 -6.14 -10.23
N GLU A 192 -10.39 -5.35 -9.16
CA GLU A 192 -11.54 -4.66 -8.58
C GLU A 192 -11.65 -3.19 -9.04
N PHE A 193 -10.54 -2.58 -9.47
CA PHE A 193 -10.54 -1.23 -10.01
C PHE A 193 -9.39 -1.01 -11.00
N PHE A 194 -9.60 -0.09 -11.94
CA PHE A 194 -8.59 0.29 -12.93
C PHE A 194 -8.75 1.77 -13.33
N SER A 195 -7.68 2.58 -13.24
CA SER A 195 -7.75 4.03 -13.42
C SER A 195 -7.84 4.52 -14.87
N ARG A 196 -7.72 3.64 -15.85
CA ARG A 196 -7.72 4.01 -17.28
C ARG A 196 -8.91 3.46 -18.06
N ASP A 197 -9.53 2.41 -17.56
CA ASP A 197 -10.58 1.70 -18.27
C ASP A 197 -11.40 0.87 -17.29
N ASP A 198 -12.57 1.37 -16.95
CA ASP A 198 -13.48 0.76 -15.96
C ASP A 198 -14.06 -0.58 -16.47
N SER A 199 -14.03 -0.86 -17.79
CA SER A 199 -14.50 -2.14 -18.36
C SER A 199 -13.63 -3.34 -17.95
N LYS A 200 -12.45 -3.10 -17.35
CA LYS A 200 -11.55 -4.14 -16.84
C LYS A 200 -11.72 -4.45 -15.36
N SER A 201 -12.68 -3.79 -14.71
CA SER A 201 -13.09 -4.07 -13.33
C SER A 201 -14.21 -5.10 -13.36
N GLY A 202 -14.03 -6.22 -12.66
CA GLY A 202 -15.03 -7.27 -12.59
C GLY A 202 -14.52 -8.52 -11.88
#